data_e9011d96c4fabad6514143c0eedad0e6
#
_entry.id   e9011d96c4fabad6514143c0eedad0e6
#
_cell.length_a   1.000
_cell.length_b   1.000
_cell.length_c   1.000
_cell.angle_alpha   90.00
_cell.angle_beta   90.00
_cell.angle_gamma   90.00
#
_symmetry.space_group_name_H-M   'P 1'
#
loop_
_entity.id
_entity.type
_entity.pdbx_description
1 polymer ?
#
loop_
_entity_poly.entity_id
_entity_poly.type
_entity_poly.pdbx_seq_one_letter_code
_entity_poly.pdbx_strand_id
1 'polypeptide(L)'
;MLREKKPIRSYHGEQFRTNPTNKKHLAEDFGHRCAYCDDLDTYGGGYRAYHVEHFAPKEKFPALRFDYDNLLYACPWCNRAKWDIWPSNDPKINVVGKEGFIDPCSEEYDQHLERLADGSIAGMSPLGKYMHKTLQLYLKRHAIVHNMD
;
A
#
# COMPACT_ATOMS: atom_id res chain seq x y z
N MET A 1 -12.55 -10.23 1.31
CA MET A 1 -11.16 -9.85 0.99
C MET A 1 -11.15 -8.68 0.03
N LEU A 2 -10.29 -7.71 0.27
CA LEU A 2 -10.10 -6.58 -0.65
C LEU A 2 -9.48 -7.04 -1.97
N ARG A 3 -8.50 -7.93 -1.90
CA ARG A 3 -7.68 -8.36 -3.03
C ARG A 3 -7.82 -9.85 -3.28
N GLU A 4 -7.79 -10.27 -4.53
CA GLU A 4 -7.78 -11.70 -4.87
C GLU A 4 -6.43 -12.33 -4.56
N LYS A 5 -5.35 -11.56 -4.69
CA LYS A 5 -3.99 -12.04 -4.49
C LYS A 5 -3.21 -11.08 -3.60
N LYS A 6 -2.71 -11.60 -2.48
CA LYS A 6 -1.83 -10.86 -1.59
C LYS A 6 -0.46 -10.68 -2.26
N PRO A 7 0.09 -9.45 -2.30
CA PRO A 7 1.44 -9.25 -2.80
C PRO A 7 2.47 -9.88 -1.87
N ILE A 8 3.59 -10.34 -2.46
CA ILE A 8 4.69 -10.94 -1.73
C ILE A 8 5.98 -10.28 -2.22
N ARG A 9 6.79 -9.77 -1.29
CA ARG A 9 8.12 -9.28 -1.62
C ARG A 9 9.03 -10.46 -1.90
N SER A 10 9.04 -10.94 -3.15
CA SER A 10 9.80 -12.13 -3.55
C SER A 10 11.26 -11.84 -3.85
N TYR A 11 11.58 -10.59 -4.16
CA TYR A 11 12.93 -10.22 -4.50
C TYR A 11 13.85 -10.26 -3.28
N HIS A 12 14.87 -11.11 -3.32
CA HIS A 12 15.85 -11.30 -2.25
C HIS A 12 17.29 -11.06 -2.73
N GLY A 13 17.44 -10.36 -3.85
CA GLY A 13 18.74 -10.05 -4.40
C GLY A 13 19.41 -8.87 -3.70
N GLU A 14 20.28 -8.20 -4.43
CA GLU A 14 21.01 -7.04 -3.92
C GLU A 14 20.06 -5.92 -3.48
N GLN A 15 20.38 -5.28 -2.36
CA GLN A 15 19.66 -4.09 -1.91
C GLN A 15 20.15 -2.87 -2.70
N PHE A 16 19.27 -2.29 -3.49
CA PHE A 16 19.62 -1.14 -4.30
C PHE A 16 19.39 0.16 -3.53
N ARG A 17 20.35 1.08 -3.64
CA ARG A 17 20.26 2.41 -3.04
C ARG A 17 19.62 3.43 -4.00
N THR A 18 18.83 2.96 -4.97
CA THR A 18 18.09 3.81 -5.88
C THR A 18 16.66 3.30 -6.00
N ASN A 19 15.71 4.20 -5.84
CA ASN A 19 14.30 3.85 -5.96
C ASN A 19 13.90 3.38 -7.38
N PRO A 20 14.45 3.96 -8.49
CA PRO A 20 14.12 3.45 -9.81
C PRO A 20 14.43 1.96 -10.01
N THR A 21 15.52 1.46 -9.44
CA THR A 21 15.88 0.05 -9.53
C THR A 21 14.98 -0.81 -8.65
N ASN A 22 14.73 -0.38 -7.41
CA ASN A 22 13.81 -1.07 -6.50
C ASN A 22 12.40 -1.11 -7.07
N LYS A 23 11.95 -0.05 -7.72
CA LYS A 23 10.61 0.05 -8.29
C LYS A 23 10.31 -1.06 -9.30
N LYS A 24 11.31 -1.43 -10.08
CA LYS A 24 11.17 -2.47 -11.10
C LYS A 24 10.80 -3.83 -10.46
N HIS A 25 11.49 -4.18 -9.37
CA HIS A 25 11.21 -5.41 -8.62
C HIS A 25 9.87 -5.32 -7.88
N LEU A 26 9.57 -4.16 -7.31
CA LEU A 26 8.30 -3.94 -6.62
C LEU A 26 7.10 -4.08 -7.57
N ALA A 27 7.18 -3.51 -8.76
CA ALA A 27 6.10 -3.64 -9.73
C ALA A 27 5.80 -5.11 -10.03
N GLU A 28 6.83 -5.93 -10.22
CA GLU A 28 6.68 -7.36 -10.45
C GLU A 28 6.08 -8.07 -9.23
N ASP A 29 6.64 -7.83 -8.04
CA ASP A 29 6.19 -8.48 -6.80
C ASP A 29 4.74 -8.12 -6.45
N PHE A 30 4.32 -6.90 -6.80
CA PHE A 30 2.96 -6.42 -6.52
C PHE A 30 2.01 -6.61 -7.72
N GLY A 31 2.45 -7.26 -8.79
CA GLY A 31 1.62 -7.54 -9.97
C GLY A 31 1.14 -6.28 -10.65
N HIS A 32 1.91 -5.18 -10.62
CA HIS A 32 1.56 -3.87 -11.16
C HIS A 32 0.32 -3.26 -10.49
N ARG A 33 -0.01 -3.69 -9.26
CA ARG A 33 -1.16 -3.20 -8.50
C ARG A 33 -0.72 -2.39 -7.29
N CYS A 34 -1.51 -1.39 -6.94
CA CYS A 34 -1.29 -0.63 -5.71
C CYS A 34 -1.40 -1.54 -4.49
N ALA A 35 -0.42 -1.47 -3.62
CA ALA A 35 -0.41 -2.27 -2.40
C ALA A 35 -1.64 -2.03 -1.51
N TYR A 36 -2.15 -0.79 -1.50
CA TYR A 36 -3.23 -0.40 -0.60
C TYR A 36 -4.63 -0.59 -1.19
N CYS A 37 -4.85 -0.17 -2.43
CA CYS A 37 -6.18 -0.19 -3.04
C CYS A 37 -6.37 -1.25 -4.12
N ASP A 38 -5.30 -1.92 -4.52
CA ASP A 38 -5.30 -2.97 -5.55
C ASP A 38 -5.56 -2.45 -6.97
N ASP A 39 -5.56 -1.14 -7.19
CA ASP A 39 -5.74 -0.58 -8.54
C ASP A 39 -4.57 -0.95 -9.44
N LEU A 40 -4.86 -1.53 -10.61
CA LEU A 40 -3.86 -1.85 -11.62
C LEU A 40 -3.28 -0.54 -12.18
N ASP A 41 -1.96 -0.47 -12.34
CA ASP A 41 -1.28 0.76 -12.76
C ASP A 41 -1.73 1.27 -14.14
N THR A 42 -2.16 0.39 -15.03
CA THR A 42 -2.72 0.75 -16.34
C THR A 42 -3.85 1.78 -16.22
N TYR A 43 -4.65 1.71 -15.15
CA TYR A 43 -5.76 2.64 -14.91
C TYR A 43 -5.37 3.88 -14.09
N GLY A 44 -4.11 3.99 -13.70
CA GLY A 44 -3.64 5.06 -12.84
C GLY A 44 -2.42 5.82 -13.37
N GLY A 45 -2.26 5.88 -14.68
CA GLY A 45 -1.13 6.57 -15.32
C GLY A 45 0.04 5.67 -15.67
N GLY A 46 -0.08 4.37 -15.44
CA GLY A 46 0.94 3.37 -15.77
C GLY A 46 2.07 3.30 -14.74
N TYR A 47 3.05 2.49 -15.05
CA TYR A 47 4.23 2.27 -14.22
C TYR A 47 4.91 3.58 -13.79
N ARG A 48 4.99 4.55 -14.69
CA ARG A 48 5.67 5.83 -14.40
C ARG A 48 4.96 6.65 -13.31
N ALA A 49 3.64 6.54 -13.22
CA ALA A 49 2.86 7.31 -12.26
C ALA A 49 2.87 6.70 -10.86
N TYR A 50 3.11 5.40 -10.76
CA TYR A 50 3.16 4.73 -9.46
C TYR A 50 4.47 5.01 -8.75
N HIS A 51 4.46 4.87 -7.42
CA HIS A 51 5.55 5.28 -6.54
C HIS A 51 6.15 4.11 -5.78
N VAL A 52 7.44 4.26 -5.44
CA VAL A 52 8.04 3.49 -4.35
C VAL A 52 7.56 4.15 -3.06
N GLU A 53 6.65 3.49 -2.37
CA GLU A 53 6.09 3.97 -1.12
C GLU A 53 6.85 3.34 0.05
N HIS A 54 7.12 4.12 1.08
CA HIS A 54 7.79 3.65 2.29
C HIS A 54 6.74 3.36 3.34
N PHE A 55 6.58 2.11 3.73
CA PHE A 55 5.58 1.71 4.72
C PHE A 55 5.80 2.49 6.02
N ALA A 56 6.95 2.33 6.67
CA ALA A 56 7.41 3.26 7.70
C ALA A 56 8.07 4.44 6.97
N PRO A 57 7.55 5.68 7.14
CA PRO A 57 7.95 6.81 6.30
C PRO A 57 9.43 7.15 6.40
N LYS A 58 10.06 7.37 5.25
CA LYS A 58 11.50 7.70 5.19
C LYS A 58 11.83 9.02 5.88
N GLU A 59 10.88 9.94 5.96
CA GLU A 59 11.05 11.22 6.65
C GLU A 59 11.24 11.03 8.14
N LYS A 60 10.62 9.99 8.71
CA LYS A 60 10.75 9.64 10.13
C LYS A 60 11.84 8.60 10.37
N PHE A 61 12.02 7.70 9.41
CA PHE A 61 12.93 6.54 9.55
C PHE A 61 13.86 6.43 8.34
N PRO A 62 14.80 7.38 8.18
CA PRO A 62 15.66 7.41 6.98
C PRO A 62 16.53 6.16 6.82
N ALA A 63 16.83 5.44 7.89
CA ALA A 63 17.59 4.19 7.81
C ALA A 63 16.87 3.08 7.02
N LEU A 64 15.55 3.16 6.88
CA LEU A 64 14.73 2.19 6.14
C LEU A 64 14.46 2.59 4.69
N ARG A 65 15.05 3.70 4.25
CA ARG A 65 14.78 4.29 2.94
C ARG A 65 14.98 3.33 1.77
N PHE A 66 15.97 2.46 1.85
CA PHE A 66 16.29 1.49 0.80
C PHE A 66 16.11 0.04 1.25
N ASP A 67 15.52 -0.19 2.41
CA ASP A 67 15.19 -1.53 2.89
C ASP A 67 13.99 -2.06 2.11
N TYR A 68 14.21 -3.05 1.27
CA TYR A 68 13.17 -3.61 0.40
C TYR A 68 11.94 -4.08 1.19
N ASP A 69 12.14 -4.62 2.40
CA ASP A 69 11.05 -5.08 3.24
C ASP A 69 10.17 -3.94 3.77
N ASN A 70 10.64 -2.68 3.63
CA ASN A 70 9.88 -1.48 3.96
C ASN A 70 9.27 -0.82 2.74
N LEU A 71 9.44 -1.36 1.55
CA LEU A 71 9.00 -0.73 0.30
C LEU A 71 7.72 -1.36 -0.22
N LEU A 72 6.89 -0.53 -0.85
CA LEU A 72 5.63 -0.92 -1.47
C LEU A 72 5.50 -0.25 -2.84
N TYR A 73 4.73 -0.87 -3.73
CA TYR A 73 4.32 -0.27 -4.99
C TYR A 73 2.95 0.36 -4.78
N ALA A 74 2.81 1.66 -4.98
CA ALA A 74 1.57 2.37 -4.64
C ALA A 74 1.14 3.38 -5.68
N CYS A 75 -0.16 3.52 -5.85
CA CYS A 75 -0.74 4.50 -6.75
C CYS A 75 -0.54 5.93 -6.19
N PRO A 76 -0.64 6.96 -7.07
CA PRO A 76 -0.46 8.35 -6.63
C PRO A 76 -1.41 8.78 -5.51
N TRP A 77 -2.65 8.28 -5.53
CA TRP A 77 -3.69 8.69 -4.57
C TRP A 77 -3.40 8.14 -3.18
N CYS A 78 -3.12 6.84 -3.07
CA CYS A 78 -2.80 6.21 -1.78
C CYS A 78 -1.46 6.72 -1.23
N ASN A 79 -0.47 6.88 -2.09
CA ASN A 79 0.84 7.42 -1.68
C ASN A 79 0.70 8.83 -1.10
N ARG A 80 -0.07 9.69 -1.75
CA ARG A 80 -0.31 11.06 -1.29
C ARG A 80 -1.11 11.08 0.01
N ALA A 81 -2.14 10.23 0.10
CA ALA A 81 -3.01 10.19 1.28
C ALA A 81 -2.27 9.74 2.53
N LYS A 82 -1.41 8.74 2.40
CA LYS A 82 -0.63 8.25 3.54
C LYS A 82 0.49 9.22 3.92
N TRP A 83 1.18 9.78 2.93
CA TRP A 83 2.29 10.73 3.12
C TRP A 83 3.30 10.21 4.17
N ASP A 84 3.54 10.99 5.24
CA ASP A 84 4.44 10.63 6.33
C ASP A 84 3.71 10.20 7.62
N ILE A 85 2.43 9.83 7.51
CA ILE A 85 1.63 9.44 8.67
C ILE A 85 2.12 8.11 9.23
N TRP A 86 2.35 8.08 10.54
CA TRP A 86 2.78 6.89 11.27
C TRP A 86 2.36 7.02 12.73
N PRO A 87 1.90 5.93 13.39
CA PRO A 87 1.28 6.04 14.71
C PRO A 87 2.27 6.17 15.88
N SER A 88 3.57 5.93 15.64
CA SER A 88 4.56 5.88 16.72
C SER A 88 5.89 6.49 16.27
N ASN A 89 6.87 6.51 17.18
CA ASN A 89 8.24 6.90 16.90
C ASN A 89 9.15 5.68 16.60
N ASP A 90 8.57 4.50 16.49
CA ASP A 90 9.28 3.26 16.23
C ASP A 90 8.76 2.64 14.92
N PRO A 91 9.65 2.32 13.94
CA PRO A 91 9.21 1.76 12.66
C PRO A 91 8.59 0.37 12.81
N LYS A 92 8.83 -0.32 13.91
CA LYS A 92 8.26 -1.65 14.19
C LYS A 92 6.88 -1.58 14.84
N ILE A 93 6.50 -0.41 15.35
CA ILE A 93 5.19 -0.22 15.97
C ILE A 93 4.28 0.48 14.97
N ASN A 94 3.63 -0.32 14.14
CA ASN A 94 2.78 0.14 13.04
C ASN A 94 1.31 0.36 13.44
N VAL A 95 0.92 -0.07 14.63
CA VAL A 95 -0.44 0.12 15.16
C VAL A 95 -0.36 0.51 16.63
N VAL A 96 -1.08 1.56 16.99
CA VAL A 96 -1.25 2.02 18.37
C VAL A 96 -2.76 2.20 18.60
N GLY A 97 -3.35 1.32 19.40
CA GLY A 97 -4.79 1.33 19.61
C GLY A 97 -5.55 1.02 18.33
N LYS A 98 -6.34 1.98 17.86
CA LYS A 98 -7.15 1.84 16.64
C LYS A 98 -6.56 2.60 15.44
N GLU A 99 -5.34 3.11 15.57
CA GLU A 99 -4.67 3.91 14.55
C GLU A 99 -3.41 3.23 14.07
N GLY A 100 -3.13 3.36 12.80
CA GLY A 100 -1.93 2.82 12.19
C GLY A 100 -2.21 2.11 10.88
N PHE A 101 -1.23 1.31 10.45
CA PHE A 101 -1.31 0.64 9.16
C PHE A 101 -0.86 -0.81 9.29
N ILE A 102 -1.59 -1.71 8.65
CA ILE A 102 -1.17 -3.10 8.46
C ILE A 102 -0.35 -3.16 7.17
N ASP A 103 0.77 -3.86 7.19
CA ASP A 103 1.56 -4.08 5.98
C ASP A 103 0.71 -4.83 4.95
N PRO A 104 0.54 -4.28 3.74
CA PRO A 104 -0.24 -4.95 2.70
C PRO A 104 0.28 -6.33 2.30
N CYS A 105 1.53 -6.64 2.58
CA CYS A 105 2.08 -7.99 2.36
C CYS A 105 1.73 -8.97 3.47
N SER A 106 1.08 -8.51 4.54
CA SER A 106 0.58 -9.34 5.62
C SER A 106 -0.79 -9.92 5.30
N GLU A 107 -1.05 -11.11 5.78
CA GLU A 107 -2.37 -11.74 5.68
C GLU A 107 -3.45 -10.98 6.43
N GLU A 108 -3.06 -10.22 7.45
CA GLU A 108 -4.00 -9.42 8.25
C GLU A 108 -4.64 -8.29 7.46
N TYR A 109 -3.99 -7.80 6.41
CA TYR A 109 -4.49 -6.64 5.66
C TYR A 109 -5.92 -6.85 5.16
N ASP A 110 -6.18 -8.00 4.54
CA ASP A 110 -7.50 -8.33 4.00
C ASP A 110 -8.53 -8.70 5.07
N GLN A 111 -8.12 -8.85 6.32
CA GLN A 111 -9.05 -9.05 7.44
C GLN A 111 -9.68 -7.75 7.91
N HIS A 112 -9.03 -6.62 7.65
CA HIS A 112 -9.48 -5.29 8.07
C HIS A 112 -10.19 -4.50 6.99
N LEU A 113 -10.05 -4.91 5.74
CA LEU A 113 -10.62 -4.22 4.57
C LEU A 113 -11.33 -5.23 3.67
N GLU A 114 -12.47 -4.82 3.11
CA GLU A 114 -13.29 -5.69 2.28
C GLU A 114 -13.69 -4.98 0.99
N ARG A 115 -13.71 -5.74 -0.10
CA ARG A 115 -14.28 -5.30 -1.37
C ARG A 115 -15.77 -5.61 -1.38
N LEU A 116 -16.63 -4.59 -1.48
CA LEU A 116 -18.07 -4.77 -1.52
C LEU A 116 -18.54 -5.15 -2.92
N ALA A 117 -19.79 -5.59 -3.02
CA ALA A 117 -20.38 -6.06 -4.27
C ALA A 117 -20.38 -4.99 -5.38
N ASP A 118 -20.46 -3.71 -5.01
CA ASP A 118 -20.42 -2.59 -5.95
C ASP A 118 -19.00 -2.18 -6.35
N GLY A 119 -17.98 -2.87 -5.84
CA GLY A 119 -16.58 -2.57 -6.10
C GLY A 119 -15.94 -1.59 -5.13
N SER A 120 -16.70 -0.98 -4.23
CA SER A 120 -16.17 -0.08 -3.23
C SER A 120 -15.40 -0.85 -2.14
N ILE A 121 -14.61 -0.12 -1.36
CA ILE A 121 -13.81 -0.67 -0.26
C ILE A 121 -14.42 -0.24 1.07
N ALA A 122 -14.53 -1.16 2.01
CA ALA A 122 -15.02 -0.89 3.36
C ALA A 122 -14.01 -1.30 4.42
N GLY A 123 -13.94 -0.53 5.50
CA GLY A 123 -13.21 -0.91 6.70
C GLY A 123 -14.06 -1.82 7.57
N MET A 124 -13.52 -2.97 7.96
CA MET A 124 -14.27 -4.01 8.69
C MET A 124 -13.94 -4.07 10.19
N SER A 125 -13.08 -3.20 10.65
CA SER A 125 -12.66 -3.09 12.05
C SER A 125 -12.40 -1.62 12.37
N PRO A 126 -12.25 -1.23 13.63
CA PRO A 126 -11.83 0.15 13.95
C PRO A 126 -10.54 0.55 13.26
N LEU A 127 -9.54 -0.33 13.22
CA LEU A 127 -8.29 -0.09 12.49
C LEU A 127 -8.54 0.00 10.98
N GLY A 128 -9.35 -0.91 10.42
CA GLY A 128 -9.72 -0.89 9.01
C GLY A 128 -10.43 0.40 8.62
N LYS A 129 -11.29 0.91 9.48
CA LYS A 129 -11.96 2.20 9.27
C LYS A 129 -10.98 3.38 9.32
N TYR A 130 -10.01 3.32 10.20
CA TYR A 130 -8.93 4.32 10.24
C TYR A 130 -8.12 4.30 8.93
N MET A 131 -7.70 3.11 8.49
CA MET A 131 -6.96 2.97 7.23
C MET A 131 -7.78 3.43 6.03
N HIS A 132 -9.06 3.05 5.98
CA HIS A 132 -9.98 3.44 4.92
C HIS A 132 -10.09 4.95 4.80
N LYS A 133 -10.23 5.64 5.93
CA LYS A 133 -10.31 7.09 5.98
C LYS A 133 -8.97 7.75 5.62
N THR A 134 -7.88 7.31 6.26
CA THR A 134 -6.56 7.92 6.13
C THR A 134 -5.99 7.74 4.72
N LEU A 135 -6.11 6.54 4.16
CA LEU A 135 -5.66 6.23 2.80
C LEU A 135 -6.66 6.69 1.73
N GLN A 136 -7.79 7.27 2.13
CA GLN A 136 -8.85 7.72 1.22
C GLN A 136 -9.35 6.59 0.30
N LEU A 137 -9.49 5.38 0.86
CA LEU A 137 -9.96 4.22 0.11
C LEU A 137 -11.44 4.34 -0.27
N TYR A 138 -12.13 5.35 0.24
CA TYR A 138 -13.51 5.68 -0.11
C TYR A 138 -13.65 6.38 -1.47
N LEU A 139 -12.57 6.79 -2.11
CA LEU A 139 -12.64 7.46 -3.40
C LEU A 139 -13.35 6.59 -4.43
N LYS A 140 -14.28 7.19 -5.16
CA LYS A 140 -15.10 6.48 -6.16
C LYS A 140 -14.25 5.83 -7.25
N ARG A 141 -13.09 6.42 -7.57
CA ARG A 141 -12.19 5.84 -8.56
C ARG A 141 -11.82 4.39 -8.26
N HIS A 142 -11.65 4.03 -6.98
CA HIS A 142 -11.26 2.67 -6.60
C HIS A 142 -12.36 1.65 -6.95
N ALA A 143 -13.62 2.02 -6.81
CA ALA A 143 -14.73 1.18 -7.23
C ALA A 143 -14.83 1.09 -8.76
N ILE A 144 -14.71 2.24 -9.43
CA ILE A 144 -14.78 2.32 -10.89
C ILE A 144 -13.68 1.50 -11.54
N VAL A 145 -12.45 1.67 -11.09
CA VAL A 145 -11.28 0.94 -11.61
C VAL A 145 -11.45 -0.57 -11.39
N HIS A 146 -11.88 -0.96 -10.19
CA HIS A 146 -12.11 -2.37 -9.89
C HIS A 146 -13.12 -3.01 -10.86
N ASN A 147 -14.20 -2.31 -11.16
CA ASN A 147 -15.25 -2.80 -12.05
C ASN A 147 -14.86 -2.81 -13.52
N MET A 148 -13.84 -2.06 -13.90
CA MET A 148 -13.29 -2.02 -15.26
C MET A 148 -12.19 -3.05 -15.49
N ASP A 149 -11.56 -3.52 -14.42
CA ASP A 149 -10.40 -4.41 -14.43
C ASP A 149 -10.79 -5.85 -14.84
#